data_240950d69d58b4e9cb58972f0a6c5c3a
#
_entry.id   240950d69d58b4e9cb58972f0a6c5c3a
#
_cell.length_a   1.000
_cell.length_b   1.000
_cell.length_c   1.000
_cell.angle_alpha   90.00
_cell.angle_beta   90.00
_cell.angle_gamma   90.00
#
_symmetry.space_group_name_H-M   'P 1'
#
loop_
_entity.id
_entity.type
_entity.pdbx_description
1 polymer ?
#
loop_
_entity_poly.entity_id
_entity_poly.type
_entity_poly.pdbx_seq_one_letter_code
_entity_poly.pdbx_strand_id
1 'polypeptide(L)'
;MIYKELKITDLVPELLNDFDRHEKIYRAWRLRDDGSEYLKDIYYEENWDNNELLCICNELKSTFEKGGSVFAAFDESKLVGFASLENEFFGSKKQYIQLSNLHITNSHRHKGIGKTLFNMCIDKARELKANKIYISASSCENAQIFYRCMGCIITKEINKKLYSLEPFDYHMEYIL
;
A
#
# COMPACT_ATOMS: atom_id res chain seq x y z
N MET A 1 -15.40 2.39 -14.51
CA MET A 1 -14.14 2.33 -13.73
C MET A 1 -12.98 2.79 -14.61
N ILE A 2 -12.22 3.81 -14.21
CA ILE A 2 -11.09 4.37 -14.95
C ILE A 2 -9.85 4.25 -14.07
N TYR A 3 -8.76 3.71 -14.64
CA TYR A 3 -7.45 3.64 -13.97
C TYR A 3 -6.47 4.56 -14.68
N LYS A 4 -5.73 5.36 -13.93
CA LYS A 4 -4.71 6.28 -14.49
C LYS A 4 -3.56 6.53 -13.51
N GLU A 5 -2.40 6.88 -14.05
CA GLU A 5 -1.34 7.54 -13.29
C GLU A 5 -1.74 9.01 -13.09
N LEU A 6 -1.65 9.50 -11.86
CA LEU A 6 -2.01 10.87 -11.50
C LEU A 6 -0.87 11.84 -11.88
N LYS A 7 -1.25 13.08 -12.17
CA LYS A 7 -0.32 14.20 -12.27
C LYS A 7 -0.32 15.00 -10.97
N ILE A 8 0.70 15.81 -10.74
CA ILE A 8 0.77 16.66 -9.54
C ILE A 8 -0.46 17.55 -9.40
N THR A 9 -1.04 18.00 -10.51
CA THR A 9 -2.25 18.82 -10.56
C THR A 9 -3.52 18.08 -10.14
N ASP A 10 -3.52 16.75 -10.17
CA ASP A 10 -4.64 15.92 -9.71
C ASP A 10 -4.64 15.75 -8.19
N LEU A 11 -3.47 15.93 -7.53
CA LEU A 11 -3.27 15.73 -6.11
C LEU A 11 -3.69 16.96 -5.30
N VAL A 12 -4.98 17.25 -5.30
CA VAL A 12 -5.59 18.33 -4.52
C VAL A 12 -6.21 17.77 -3.23
N PRO A 13 -6.35 18.59 -2.15
CA PRO A 13 -6.93 18.10 -0.88
C PRO A 13 -8.29 17.43 -1.05
N GLU A 14 -9.09 17.94 -2.00
CA GLU A 14 -10.45 17.48 -2.27
C GLU A 14 -10.49 16.08 -2.93
N LEU A 15 -9.37 15.58 -3.45
CA LEU A 15 -9.28 14.29 -4.14
C LEU A 15 -9.80 13.13 -3.27
N LEU A 16 -9.56 13.21 -1.95
CA LEU A 16 -9.89 12.16 -0.99
C LEU A 16 -11.18 12.44 -0.18
N ASN A 17 -11.92 13.53 -0.44
CA ASN A 17 -13.08 13.92 0.37
C ASN A 17 -14.15 12.83 0.52
N ASP A 18 -14.38 12.05 -0.53
CA ASP A 18 -15.37 10.96 -0.54
C ASP A 18 -14.75 9.58 -0.24
N PHE A 19 -13.46 9.54 0.14
CA PHE A 19 -12.76 8.26 0.37
C PHE A 19 -13.08 7.70 1.75
N ASP A 20 -13.81 6.60 1.78
CA ASP A 20 -14.16 5.87 3.01
C ASP A 20 -13.13 4.77 3.29
N ARG A 21 -12.24 5.01 4.29
CA ARG A 21 -11.22 4.05 4.73
C ARG A 21 -11.75 3.07 5.76
N HIS A 22 -12.98 3.25 6.24
CA HIS A 22 -13.53 2.44 7.32
C HIS A 22 -13.34 0.93 7.10
N GLU A 23 -12.76 0.26 8.09
CA GLU A 23 -12.55 -1.18 8.11
C GLU A 23 -12.66 -1.73 9.53
N LYS A 24 -13.46 -2.78 9.70
CA LYS A 24 -13.51 -3.57 10.94
C LYS A 24 -12.54 -4.72 10.85
N ILE A 25 -11.59 -4.77 11.76
CA ILE A 25 -10.53 -5.78 11.78
C ILE A 25 -10.78 -6.69 12.96
N TYR A 26 -10.99 -7.97 12.66
CA TYR A 26 -11.31 -8.99 13.66
C TYR A 26 -10.15 -9.93 13.94
N ARG A 27 -9.20 -10.05 13.00
CA ARG A 27 -8.05 -10.94 13.13
C ARG A 27 -6.80 -10.32 12.52
N ALA A 28 -5.66 -10.59 13.15
CA ALA A 28 -4.37 -10.19 12.65
C ALA A 28 -3.32 -11.30 12.86
N TRP A 29 -2.42 -11.40 11.91
CA TRP A 29 -1.28 -12.30 12.01
C TRP A 29 -0.27 -11.80 13.03
N ARG A 30 0.35 -12.74 13.76
CA ARG A 30 1.40 -12.49 14.74
C ARG A 30 2.47 -13.56 14.63
N LEU A 31 3.69 -13.20 15.02
CA LEU A 31 4.81 -14.12 15.13
C LEU A 31 4.95 -14.60 16.58
N ARG A 32 5.25 -15.89 16.78
CA ARG A 32 5.72 -16.43 18.06
C ARG A 32 7.23 -16.26 18.17
N ASP A 33 7.76 -16.50 19.35
CA ASP A 33 9.21 -16.44 19.63
C ASP A 33 10.02 -17.44 18.78
N ASP A 34 9.41 -18.55 18.37
CA ASP A 34 10.00 -19.54 17.48
C ASP A 34 9.92 -19.16 15.98
N GLY A 35 9.36 -17.99 15.66
CA GLY A 35 9.19 -17.51 14.30
C GLY A 35 7.97 -18.07 13.57
N SER A 36 7.17 -18.95 14.20
CA SER A 36 5.93 -19.43 13.59
C SER A 36 4.84 -18.39 13.60
N GLU A 37 4.03 -18.39 12.54
CA GLU A 37 2.90 -17.47 12.40
C GLU A 37 1.62 -18.06 13.02
N TYR A 38 0.81 -17.19 13.63
CA TYR A 38 -0.53 -17.54 14.05
C TYR A 38 -1.49 -16.39 13.85
N LEU A 39 -2.76 -16.72 13.63
CA LEU A 39 -3.84 -15.74 13.51
C LEU A 39 -4.42 -15.48 14.91
N LYS A 40 -4.39 -14.22 15.33
CA LYS A 40 -4.89 -13.77 16.62
C LYS A 40 -6.22 -13.07 16.44
N ASP A 41 -7.22 -13.43 17.25
CA ASP A 41 -8.45 -12.68 17.35
C ASP A 41 -8.17 -11.33 18.03
N ILE A 42 -8.64 -10.27 17.38
CA ILE A 42 -8.53 -8.87 17.83
C ILE A 42 -9.81 -8.16 17.43
N TYR A 43 -10.03 -6.97 17.96
CA TYR A 43 -11.06 -6.09 17.40
C TYR A 43 -10.59 -4.65 17.47
N TYR A 44 -10.56 -4.01 16.32
CA TYR A 44 -10.46 -2.55 16.21
C TYR A 44 -11.05 -2.07 14.88
N GLU A 45 -11.39 -0.80 14.84
CA GLU A 45 -11.89 -0.15 13.63
C GLU A 45 -10.84 0.86 13.16
N GLU A 46 -10.49 0.78 11.89
CA GLU A 46 -9.71 1.81 11.20
C GLU A 46 -10.65 2.73 10.44
N ASN A 47 -10.41 4.00 10.55
CA ASN A 47 -11.03 5.01 9.72
C ASN A 47 -10.09 6.20 9.61
N TRP A 48 -10.24 7.00 8.58
CA TRP A 48 -9.49 8.24 8.44
C TRP A 48 -10.40 9.43 8.66
N ASP A 49 -10.00 10.33 9.55
CA ASP A 49 -10.61 11.64 9.69
C ASP A 49 -10.11 12.61 8.60
N ASN A 50 -10.62 13.83 8.57
CA ASN A 50 -10.24 14.83 7.57
C ASN A 50 -8.75 15.21 7.64
N ASN A 51 -8.13 15.16 8.82
CA ASN A 51 -6.71 15.48 8.97
C ASN A 51 -5.85 14.33 8.42
N GLU A 52 -6.25 13.09 8.67
CA GLU A 52 -5.58 11.91 8.12
C GLU A 52 -5.71 11.85 6.60
N LEU A 53 -6.87 12.15 6.03
CA LEU A 53 -7.06 12.27 4.57
C LEU A 53 -6.15 13.35 3.98
N LEU A 54 -6.00 14.49 4.65
CA LEU A 54 -5.08 15.55 4.23
C LEU A 54 -3.62 15.10 4.32
N CYS A 55 -3.24 14.37 5.38
CA CYS A 55 -1.90 13.78 5.52
C CYS A 55 -1.59 12.83 4.37
N ILE A 56 -2.51 11.92 4.06
CA ILE A 56 -2.36 10.99 2.92
C ILE A 56 -2.21 11.76 1.60
N CYS A 57 -3.02 12.79 1.35
CA CYS A 57 -2.88 13.61 0.15
C CYS A 57 -1.48 14.25 0.05
N ASN A 58 -0.94 14.74 1.17
CA ASN A 58 0.41 15.32 1.22
C ASN A 58 1.51 14.26 1.04
N GLU A 59 1.32 13.05 1.53
CA GLU A 59 2.24 11.93 1.27
C GLU A 59 2.27 11.57 -0.21
N LEU A 60 1.11 11.47 -0.86
CA LEU A 60 1.03 11.22 -2.30
C LEU A 60 1.73 12.32 -3.11
N LYS A 61 1.58 13.60 -2.72
CA LYS A 61 2.34 14.71 -3.32
C LYS A 61 3.84 14.53 -3.12
N SER A 62 4.26 14.23 -1.90
CA SER A 62 5.68 14.01 -1.58
C SER A 62 6.29 12.86 -2.39
N THR A 63 5.56 11.75 -2.56
CA THR A 63 5.98 10.65 -3.44
C THR A 63 6.18 11.14 -4.87
N PHE A 64 5.23 11.90 -5.42
CA PHE A 64 5.34 12.45 -6.77
C PHE A 64 6.51 13.43 -6.91
N GLU A 65 6.69 14.36 -5.98
CA GLU A 65 7.77 15.35 -5.97
C GLU A 65 9.18 14.71 -5.90
N LYS A 66 9.28 13.52 -5.30
CA LYS A 66 10.50 12.70 -5.26
C LYS A 66 10.68 11.83 -6.51
N GLY A 67 9.83 12.00 -7.52
CA GLY A 67 9.89 11.25 -8.77
C GLY A 67 9.23 9.87 -8.72
N GLY A 68 8.48 9.57 -7.66
CA GLY A 68 7.63 8.37 -7.57
C GLY A 68 6.35 8.52 -8.41
N SER A 69 5.55 7.48 -8.42
CA SER A 69 4.30 7.42 -9.19
C SER A 69 3.10 7.18 -8.29
N VAL A 70 1.99 7.83 -8.61
CA VAL A 70 0.71 7.64 -7.92
C VAL A 70 -0.32 7.17 -8.94
N PHE A 71 -0.93 6.02 -8.68
CA PHE A 71 -1.97 5.42 -9.51
C PHE A 71 -3.32 5.52 -8.80
N ALA A 72 -4.38 5.75 -9.57
CA ALA A 72 -5.72 5.91 -9.05
C ALA A 72 -6.76 5.15 -9.87
N ALA A 73 -7.80 4.71 -9.18
CA ALA A 73 -9.01 4.15 -9.75
C ALA A 73 -10.19 5.09 -9.45
N PHE A 74 -10.96 5.42 -10.48
CA PHE A 74 -12.14 6.25 -10.38
C PHE A 74 -13.39 5.48 -10.81
N ASP A 75 -14.44 5.61 -10.04
CA ASP A 75 -15.80 5.27 -10.48
C ASP A 75 -16.54 6.56 -10.77
N GLU A 76 -16.89 6.77 -12.05
CA GLU A 76 -17.28 8.09 -12.57
C GLU A 76 -16.20 9.15 -12.24
N SER A 77 -16.51 10.11 -11.37
CA SER A 77 -15.58 11.16 -10.92
C SER A 77 -15.00 10.94 -9.53
N LYS A 78 -15.43 9.87 -8.82
CA LYS A 78 -15.03 9.61 -7.43
C LYS A 78 -13.79 8.73 -7.38
N LEU A 79 -12.81 9.13 -6.58
CA LEU A 79 -11.67 8.29 -6.27
C LEU A 79 -12.13 7.09 -5.42
N VAL A 80 -11.90 5.88 -5.92
CA VAL A 80 -12.30 4.64 -5.23
C VAL A 80 -11.11 3.75 -4.84
N GLY A 81 -9.92 4.10 -5.28
CA GLY A 81 -8.68 3.42 -4.90
C GLY A 81 -7.47 4.17 -5.39
N PHE A 82 -6.36 4.01 -4.67
CA PHE A 82 -5.06 4.55 -5.08
C PHE A 82 -3.92 3.68 -4.60
N ALA A 83 -2.77 3.82 -5.26
CA ALA A 83 -1.50 3.22 -4.88
C ALA A 83 -0.37 4.20 -5.16
N SER A 84 0.69 4.18 -4.36
CA SER A 84 1.89 4.97 -4.58
C SER A 84 3.14 4.12 -4.55
N LEU A 85 4.02 4.34 -5.52
CA LEU A 85 5.30 3.68 -5.68
C LEU A 85 6.41 4.73 -5.56
N GLU A 86 7.30 4.57 -4.59
CA GLU A 86 8.46 5.44 -4.41
C GLU A 86 9.48 5.23 -5.53
N ASN A 87 10.37 6.22 -5.75
CA ASN A 87 11.46 6.13 -6.72
C ASN A 87 12.84 6.01 -6.04
N GLU A 88 12.88 5.95 -4.71
CA GLU A 88 14.12 5.75 -3.98
C GLU A 88 14.47 4.27 -3.88
N PHE A 89 15.64 3.90 -4.44
CA PHE A 89 16.16 2.55 -4.34
C PHE A 89 16.88 2.33 -3.02
N PHE A 90 16.58 1.23 -2.34
CA PHE A 90 17.21 0.86 -1.08
C PHE A 90 17.51 -0.66 -1.01
N GLY A 91 17.98 -1.10 0.17
CA GLY A 91 18.47 -2.46 0.39
C GLY A 91 19.98 -2.56 0.12
N SER A 92 20.60 -3.65 0.57
CA SER A 92 22.05 -3.87 0.51
C SER A 92 22.61 -3.86 -0.93
N LYS A 93 21.77 -4.17 -1.92
CA LYS A 93 22.08 -4.18 -3.36
C LYS A 93 21.25 -3.15 -4.14
N LYS A 94 20.62 -2.20 -3.49
CA LYS A 94 19.69 -1.26 -4.13
C LYS A 94 18.61 -1.97 -4.96
N GLN A 95 18.11 -3.10 -4.45
CA GLN A 95 17.18 -3.98 -5.16
C GLN A 95 15.71 -3.62 -4.97
N TYR A 96 15.39 -2.83 -3.94
CA TYR A 96 14.01 -2.49 -3.59
C TYR A 96 13.62 -1.09 -4.02
N ILE A 97 12.36 -0.95 -4.43
CA ILE A 97 11.58 0.29 -4.34
C ILE A 97 10.33 0.01 -3.50
N GLN A 98 9.78 1.01 -2.83
CA GLN A 98 8.67 0.84 -1.90
C GLN A 98 7.32 1.09 -2.55
N LEU A 99 6.38 0.15 -2.38
CA LEU A 99 4.95 0.44 -2.45
C LEU A 99 4.56 1.06 -1.11
N SER A 100 4.34 2.37 -1.08
CA SER A 100 4.08 3.12 0.16
C SER A 100 2.60 3.17 0.52
N ASN A 101 1.72 3.17 -0.48
CA ASN A 101 0.28 3.16 -0.28
C ASN A 101 -0.42 2.20 -1.25
N LEU A 102 -1.45 1.50 -0.76
CA LEU A 102 -2.44 0.80 -1.57
C LEU A 102 -3.75 0.72 -0.79
N HIS A 103 -4.71 1.56 -1.15
CA HIS A 103 -5.98 1.67 -0.44
C HIS A 103 -7.16 1.66 -1.39
N ILE A 104 -8.24 1.02 -0.96
CA ILE A 104 -9.51 0.96 -1.69
C ILE A 104 -10.61 1.41 -0.75
N THR A 105 -11.47 2.33 -1.21
CA THR A 105 -12.65 2.77 -0.46
C THR A 105 -13.54 1.58 -0.11
N ASN A 106 -14.12 1.59 1.08
CA ASN A 106 -14.84 0.46 1.68
C ASN A 106 -15.87 -0.16 0.71
N SER A 107 -16.72 0.66 0.09
CA SER A 107 -17.79 0.22 -0.82
C SER A 107 -17.29 -0.43 -2.12
N HIS A 108 -15.99 -0.33 -2.43
CA HIS A 108 -15.39 -0.84 -3.67
C HIS A 108 -14.35 -1.94 -3.45
N ARG A 109 -14.18 -2.41 -2.21
CA ARG A 109 -13.32 -3.57 -1.92
C ARG A 109 -13.86 -4.85 -2.56
N HIS A 110 -12.99 -5.84 -2.70
CA HIS A 110 -13.30 -7.17 -3.29
C HIS A 110 -13.77 -7.15 -4.75
N LYS A 111 -13.61 -6.03 -5.47
CA LYS A 111 -13.95 -5.87 -6.90
C LYS A 111 -12.74 -5.94 -7.84
N GLY A 112 -11.58 -6.41 -7.35
CA GLY A 112 -10.35 -6.52 -8.15
C GLY A 112 -9.54 -5.23 -8.32
N ILE A 113 -10.02 -4.09 -7.79
CA ILE A 113 -9.37 -2.78 -7.95
C ILE A 113 -7.95 -2.79 -7.38
N GLY A 114 -7.75 -3.35 -6.17
CA GLY A 114 -6.42 -3.46 -5.57
C GLY A 114 -5.43 -4.25 -6.42
N LYS A 115 -5.89 -5.35 -7.04
CA LYS A 115 -5.08 -6.15 -7.97
C LYS A 115 -4.65 -5.32 -9.18
N THR A 116 -5.56 -4.55 -9.77
CA THR A 116 -5.25 -3.69 -10.93
C THR A 116 -4.23 -2.63 -10.55
N LEU A 117 -4.43 -1.91 -9.44
CA LEU A 117 -3.49 -0.88 -8.96
C LEU A 117 -2.11 -1.47 -8.63
N PHE A 118 -2.07 -2.63 -7.98
CA PHE A 118 -0.80 -3.31 -7.69
C PHE A 118 -0.05 -3.71 -8.97
N ASN A 119 -0.77 -4.20 -9.99
CA ASN A 119 -0.17 -4.51 -11.28
C ASN A 119 0.39 -3.25 -11.98
N MET A 120 -0.28 -2.10 -11.89
CA MET A 120 0.27 -0.83 -12.40
C MET A 120 1.58 -0.46 -11.69
N CYS A 121 1.66 -0.68 -10.37
CA CYS A 121 2.92 -0.51 -9.62
C CYS A 121 4.00 -1.50 -10.06
N ILE A 122 3.65 -2.77 -10.33
CA ILE A 122 4.58 -3.79 -10.86
C ILE A 122 5.15 -3.35 -12.21
N ASP A 123 4.30 -2.91 -13.14
CA ASP A 123 4.72 -2.47 -14.46
C ASP A 123 5.65 -1.25 -14.38
N LYS A 124 5.30 -0.28 -13.53
CA LYS A 124 6.16 0.89 -13.26
C LYS A 124 7.50 0.51 -12.63
N ALA A 125 7.50 -0.41 -11.67
CA ALA A 125 8.71 -0.90 -11.05
C ALA A 125 9.66 -1.58 -12.05
N ARG A 126 9.10 -2.31 -13.02
CA ARG A 126 9.87 -2.90 -14.14
C ARG A 126 10.45 -1.83 -15.07
N GLU A 127 9.67 -0.79 -15.41
CA GLU A 127 10.16 0.37 -16.17
C GLU A 127 11.36 1.03 -15.49
N LEU A 128 11.29 1.18 -14.16
CA LEU A 128 12.35 1.73 -13.33
C LEU A 128 13.53 0.76 -13.12
N LYS A 129 13.44 -0.48 -13.65
CA LYS A 129 14.46 -1.53 -13.52
C LYS A 129 14.73 -1.94 -12.07
N ALA A 130 13.72 -1.86 -11.21
CA ALA A 130 13.79 -2.43 -9.88
C ALA A 130 13.81 -3.96 -9.96
N ASN A 131 14.43 -4.60 -8.96
CA ASN A 131 14.42 -6.06 -8.86
C ASN A 131 13.24 -6.55 -8.03
N LYS A 132 12.79 -5.72 -7.07
CA LYS A 132 11.77 -6.07 -6.11
C LYS A 132 10.95 -4.85 -5.69
N ILE A 133 9.68 -5.08 -5.39
CA ILE A 133 8.86 -4.12 -4.65
C ILE A 133 8.86 -4.52 -3.18
N TYR A 134 9.13 -3.57 -2.29
CA TYR A 134 9.05 -3.73 -0.85
C TYR A 134 7.73 -3.19 -0.33
N ILE A 135 7.12 -3.91 0.60
CA ILE A 135 5.82 -3.56 1.19
C ILE A 135 5.92 -3.67 2.71
N SER A 136 5.64 -2.59 3.46
CA SER A 136 5.24 -2.67 4.86
C SER A 136 3.74 -2.90 4.87
N ALA A 137 3.34 -4.11 5.16
CA ALA A 137 1.95 -4.55 5.00
C ALA A 137 1.29 -4.73 6.35
N SER A 138 0.15 -4.09 6.57
CA SER A 138 -0.66 -4.32 7.76
C SER A 138 -0.77 -5.81 8.08
N SER A 139 -0.62 -6.17 9.35
CA SER A 139 -0.76 -7.55 9.81
C SER A 139 -2.20 -8.07 9.81
N CYS A 140 -3.19 -7.23 9.48
CA CYS A 140 -4.58 -7.65 9.41
C CYS A 140 -4.77 -8.77 8.38
N GLU A 141 -5.69 -9.69 8.67
CA GLU A 141 -5.91 -10.89 7.86
C GLU A 141 -6.15 -10.57 6.38
N ASN A 142 -7.00 -9.57 6.10
CA ASN A 142 -7.36 -9.20 4.73
C ASN A 142 -6.15 -8.70 3.90
N ALA A 143 -5.29 -7.85 4.50
CA ALA A 143 -4.09 -7.36 3.82
C ALA A 143 -3.11 -8.49 3.54
N GLN A 144 -2.89 -9.39 4.52
CA GLN A 144 -2.00 -10.53 4.34
C GLN A 144 -2.49 -11.52 3.29
N ILE A 145 -3.80 -11.81 3.26
CA ILE A 145 -4.40 -12.64 2.19
C ILE A 145 -4.18 -11.97 0.84
N PHE A 146 -4.45 -10.66 0.72
CA PHE A 146 -4.27 -9.94 -0.53
C PHE A 146 -2.84 -10.04 -1.05
N TYR A 147 -1.84 -9.63 -0.25
CA TYR A 147 -0.45 -9.62 -0.71
C TYR A 147 0.09 -11.02 -1.02
N ARG A 148 -0.25 -12.02 -0.21
CA ARG A 148 0.11 -13.43 -0.49
C ARG A 148 -0.54 -13.94 -1.78
N CYS A 149 -1.80 -13.62 -2.05
CA CYS A 149 -2.47 -13.93 -3.31
C CYS A 149 -1.86 -13.21 -4.52
N MET A 150 -1.25 -12.03 -4.30
CA MET A 150 -0.49 -11.33 -5.34
C MET A 150 0.90 -11.93 -5.59
N GLY A 151 1.35 -12.91 -4.79
CA GLY A 151 2.65 -13.56 -4.91
C GLY A 151 3.75 -12.89 -4.06
N CYS A 152 3.39 -12.01 -3.14
CA CYS A 152 4.35 -11.44 -2.20
C CYS A 152 4.76 -12.48 -1.15
N ILE A 153 6.01 -12.43 -0.76
CA ILE A 153 6.62 -13.27 0.28
C ILE A 153 7.24 -12.39 1.37
N ILE A 154 7.47 -12.97 2.55
CA ILE A 154 8.18 -12.27 3.63
C ILE A 154 9.60 -11.94 3.17
N THR A 155 10.00 -10.67 3.33
CA THR A 155 11.37 -10.25 2.98
C THR A 155 12.40 -10.79 3.96
N LYS A 156 13.60 -11.06 3.45
CA LYS A 156 14.75 -11.42 4.30
C LYS A 156 15.52 -10.19 4.80
N GLU A 157 15.34 -9.05 4.17
CA GLU A 157 16.04 -7.81 4.48
C GLU A 157 15.04 -6.74 4.93
N ILE A 158 14.90 -6.60 6.25
CA ILE A 158 13.93 -5.66 6.84
C ILE A 158 14.49 -4.23 6.80
N ASN A 159 13.69 -3.29 6.30
CA ASN A 159 13.97 -1.86 6.40
C ASN A 159 13.70 -1.40 7.84
N LYS A 160 14.77 -1.13 8.59
CA LYS A 160 14.68 -0.75 10.02
C LYS A 160 13.88 0.53 10.27
N LYS A 161 13.91 1.49 9.34
CA LYS A 161 13.15 2.74 9.45
C LYS A 161 11.64 2.45 9.38
N LEU A 162 11.21 1.68 8.39
CA LEU A 162 9.80 1.30 8.24
C LEU A 162 9.33 0.43 9.42
N TYR A 163 10.16 -0.53 9.84
CA TYR A 163 9.86 -1.36 11.01
C TYR A 163 9.65 -0.53 12.29
N SER A 164 10.43 0.54 12.49
CA SER A 164 10.26 1.39 13.68
C SER A 164 8.99 2.23 13.67
N LEU A 165 8.41 2.49 12.49
CA LEU A 165 7.15 3.22 12.35
C LEU A 165 5.95 2.30 12.63
N GLU A 166 5.98 1.08 12.09
CA GLU A 166 4.88 0.11 12.18
C GLU A 166 5.43 -1.28 12.61
N PRO A 167 5.68 -1.48 13.92
CA PRO A 167 6.35 -2.69 14.41
C PRO A 167 5.54 -3.98 14.22
N PHE A 168 4.24 -3.88 14.01
CA PHE A 168 3.36 -5.03 13.79
C PHE A 168 3.15 -5.37 12.32
N ASP A 169 3.65 -4.53 11.42
CA ASP A 169 3.55 -4.79 9.99
C ASP A 169 4.41 -5.97 9.56
N TYR A 170 3.94 -6.65 8.54
CA TYR A 170 4.69 -7.67 7.83
C TYR A 170 5.48 -7.04 6.70
N HIS A 171 6.80 -7.16 6.80
CA HIS A 171 7.67 -6.69 5.74
C HIS A 171 7.74 -7.74 4.65
N MET A 172 7.19 -7.41 3.49
CA MET A 172 7.04 -8.32 2.36
C MET A 172 7.79 -7.82 1.14
N GLU A 173 8.05 -8.72 0.21
CA GLU A 173 8.64 -8.39 -1.09
C GLU A 173 7.88 -9.08 -2.22
N TYR A 174 7.77 -8.40 -3.36
CA TYR A 174 7.35 -8.96 -4.64
C TYR A 174 8.56 -8.98 -5.56
N ILE A 175 8.85 -10.12 -6.18
CA ILE A 175 9.98 -10.29 -7.13
C ILE A 175 9.47 -9.96 -8.54
N LEU A 176 10.16 -9.03 -9.23
CA LEU A 176 9.76 -8.47 -10.53
C LEU A 176 10.19 -9.31 -11.74
#